data_03d8e600a2ee7dd0d47fff6c1a5928e6
#
_entry.id   03d8e600a2ee7dd0d47fff6c1a5928e6
#
_cell.length_a   1.000
_cell.length_b   1.000
_cell.length_c   1.000
_cell.angle_alpha   90.00
_cell.angle_beta   90.00
_cell.angle_gamma   90.00
#
_symmetry.space_group_name_H-M   'P 1'
#
loop_
_entity.id
_entity.type
_entity.pdbx_description
1 polymer ?
#
loop_
_entity_poly.entity_id
_entity_poly.type
_entity_poly.pdbx_seq_one_letter_code
_entity_poly.pdbx_strand_id
1 'polypeptide(L)'
;MSDHTTRIIRSVVHPLWALKDGSRHLSYLRLYEQTQHWSRERLEEMQWRRLEKLLSHAYEFSPFYRDRFRRWGLEPRDIQSPDDLRRLPVLTKEDIQQSGQHMVSTSSRREELIPDMTGGSTGRPLRFCRDRFADSHRRAATFRHNRMAGWNLGDKVGVVWGARRDLVGLRGWKAEVRSRLLERQRVLDASSMGPREMAGFAEILARFRPTVLFGYAKAMAIFARFLSETGIDGIHPQSVVTSAEMLEPGERLLIEQAFGCPVYDRYGCREVGLIASECEYRGGLHINAESLYVEIMSNGVPARPGELGHVVITDLVNYAMPMIRYRIDDLASPAAASCKCGRGLPLIDKIAGRTTEFIVLPDGRLVSGASLTIYLVARIKGIGQAQLIQEDPTTVRVRVVPDHEFGDATIDSFCAQAREIMGDGISFRFELCDRIERESSGKYRFCISNVAGDRFSAGIPSYDGRIDDRSASGGERPTGDSVEADGEGR
;
A
#
# COMPACT_ATOMS: atom_id res chain seq x y z
N MET A 1 24.30 14.57 -17.40
CA MET A 1 25.37 13.67 -17.89
C MET A 1 25.65 12.61 -16.86
N SER A 2 25.48 11.31 -17.17
CA SER A 2 25.83 10.23 -16.25
C SER A 2 27.35 10.19 -16.07
N ASP A 3 27.83 10.20 -14.83
CA ASP A 3 29.27 10.07 -14.53
C ASP A 3 29.77 8.66 -14.89
N HIS A 4 31.08 8.49 -15.05
CA HIS A 4 31.68 7.19 -15.38
C HIS A 4 31.30 6.11 -14.36
N THR A 5 31.17 6.48 -13.09
CA THR A 5 30.77 5.59 -11.99
C THR A 5 29.35 5.06 -12.21
N THR A 6 28.40 5.90 -12.61
CA THR A 6 27.01 5.48 -12.95
C THR A 6 27.01 4.42 -14.05
N ARG A 7 27.82 4.61 -15.11
CA ARG A 7 27.91 3.62 -16.22
C ARG A 7 28.48 2.28 -15.75
N ILE A 8 29.55 2.30 -14.95
CA ILE A 8 30.17 1.07 -14.41
C ILE A 8 29.17 0.35 -13.50
N ILE A 9 28.48 1.06 -12.59
CA ILE A 9 27.51 0.47 -11.71
C ILE A 9 26.37 -0.18 -12.51
N ARG A 10 25.84 0.51 -13.51
CA ARG A 10 24.74 0.03 -14.36
C ARG A 10 25.11 -1.18 -15.19
N SER A 11 26.29 -1.16 -15.83
CA SER A 11 26.66 -2.14 -16.86
C SER A 11 27.44 -3.32 -16.31
N VAL A 12 28.08 -3.19 -15.15
CA VAL A 12 28.96 -4.23 -14.58
C VAL A 12 28.50 -4.62 -13.16
N VAL A 13 28.49 -3.67 -12.23
CA VAL A 13 28.31 -4.00 -10.82
C VAL A 13 26.92 -4.54 -10.52
N HIS A 14 25.88 -3.88 -11.03
CA HIS A 14 24.49 -4.32 -10.83
C HIS A 14 24.18 -5.69 -11.47
N PRO A 15 24.59 -5.98 -12.71
CA PRO A 15 24.43 -7.31 -13.29
C PRO A 15 25.15 -8.40 -12.50
N LEU A 16 26.41 -8.19 -12.09
CA LEU A 16 27.16 -9.14 -11.27
C LEU A 16 26.51 -9.35 -9.89
N TRP A 17 26.01 -8.27 -9.28
CA TRP A 17 25.27 -8.36 -8.04
C TRP A 17 23.97 -9.15 -8.19
N ALA A 18 23.18 -8.88 -9.23
CA ALA A 18 21.96 -9.62 -9.53
C ALA A 18 22.23 -11.12 -9.71
N LEU A 19 23.32 -11.46 -10.40
CA LEU A 19 23.75 -12.85 -10.60
C LEU A 19 24.13 -13.50 -9.26
N LYS A 20 24.92 -12.83 -8.43
CA LYS A 20 25.31 -13.30 -7.10
C LYS A 20 24.10 -13.57 -6.20
N ASP A 21 23.12 -12.67 -6.21
CA ASP A 21 21.88 -12.79 -5.41
C ASP A 21 20.88 -13.79 -6.00
N GLY A 22 21.16 -14.38 -7.17
CA GLY A 22 20.23 -15.24 -7.92
C GLY A 22 18.97 -14.50 -8.35
N SER A 23 19.01 -13.17 -8.46
CA SER A 23 17.86 -12.33 -8.79
C SER A 23 17.75 -12.10 -10.30
N ARG A 24 16.57 -12.32 -10.85
CA ARG A 24 16.26 -12.13 -12.28
C ARG A 24 15.63 -10.78 -12.59
N HIS A 25 15.66 -9.82 -11.64
CA HIS A 25 14.97 -8.53 -11.77
C HIS A 25 15.38 -7.71 -13.00
N LEU A 26 16.64 -7.82 -13.48
CA LEU A 26 17.07 -7.11 -14.69
C LEU A 26 16.45 -7.70 -15.97
N SER A 27 16.22 -9.01 -16.02
CA SER A 27 15.52 -9.65 -17.14
C SER A 27 14.04 -9.27 -17.14
N TYR A 28 13.40 -9.28 -15.98
CA TYR A 28 12.01 -8.82 -15.84
C TYR A 28 11.86 -7.32 -16.09
N LEU A 29 12.85 -6.50 -15.73
CA LEU A 29 12.82 -5.08 -16.06
C LEU A 29 12.78 -4.86 -17.58
N ARG A 30 13.61 -5.56 -18.36
CA ARG A 30 13.55 -5.49 -19.82
C ARG A 30 12.20 -5.93 -20.38
N LEU A 31 11.64 -7.00 -19.81
CA LEU A 31 10.30 -7.46 -20.19
C LEU A 31 9.25 -6.37 -19.90
N TYR A 32 9.27 -5.77 -18.71
CA TYR A 32 8.30 -4.76 -18.31
C TYR A 32 8.42 -3.45 -19.12
N GLU A 33 9.62 -3.11 -19.58
CA GLU A 33 9.84 -1.99 -20.49
C GLU A 33 9.24 -2.23 -21.88
N GLN A 34 9.15 -3.48 -22.30
CA GLN A 34 8.50 -3.86 -23.56
C GLN A 34 6.98 -3.95 -23.37
N THR A 35 6.53 -4.68 -22.33
CA THR A 35 5.12 -4.97 -22.11
C THR A 35 4.30 -3.72 -21.74
N GLN A 36 4.90 -2.69 -21.12
CA GLN A 36 4.19 -1.45 -20.83
C GLN A 36 3.61 -0.76 -22.07
N HIS A 37 4.10 -1.05 -23.27
CA HIS A 37 3.62 -0.53 -24.54
C HIS A 37 2.71 -1.51 -25.31
N TRP A 38 2.37 -2.65 -24.72
CA TRP A 38 1.39 -3.55 -25.29
C TRP A 38 -0.01 -2.92 -25.24
N SER A 39 -0.89 -3.38 -26.14
CA SER A 39 -2.30 -2.99 -26.09
C SER A 39 -2.95 -3.50 -24.78
N ARG A 40 -4.05 -2.88 -24.41
CA ARG A 40 -4.79 -3.23 -23.20
C ARG A 40 -5.21 -4.70 -23.20
N GLU A 41 -5.72 -5.17 -24.34
CA GLU A 41 -6.21 -6.54 -24.53
C GLU A 41 -5.09 -7.55 -24.35
N ARG A 42 -3.90 -7.26 -24.88
CA ARG A 42 -2.74 -8.15 -24.76
C ARG A 42 -2.22 -8.21 -23.31
N LEU A 43 -2.29 -7.11 -22.58
CA LEU A 43 -1.96 -7.08 -21.15
C LEU A 43 -2.96 -7.89 -20.33
N GLU A 44 -4.25 -7.75 -20.60
CA GLU A 44 -5.33 -8.50 -19.95
C GLU A 44 -5.21 -10.00 -20.22
N GLU A 45 -4.90 -10.39 -21.45
CA GLU A 45 -4.64 -11.79 -21.81
C GLU A 45 -3.44 -12.37 -21.04
N MET A 46 -2.35 -11.59 -20.89
CA MET A 46 -1.20 -11.99 -20.09
C MET A 46 -1.57 -12.13 -18.61
N GLN A 47 -2.31 -11.17 -18.04
CA GLN A 47 -2.77 -11.22 -16.65
C GLN A 47 -3.63 -12.46 -16.43
N TRP A 48 -4.55 -12.74 -17.35
CA TRP A 48 -5.46 -13.89 -17.26
C TRP A 48 -4.70 -15.21 -17.22
N ARG A 49 -3.76 -15.42 -18.13
CA ARG A 49 -2.89 -16.63 -18.13
C ARG A 49 -2.08 -16.78 -16.82
N ARG A 50 -1.65 -15.67 -16.20
CA ARG A 50 -0.96 -15.73 -14.91
C ARG A 50 -1.92 -16.04 -13.78
N LEU A 51 -3.13 -15.49 -13.82
CA LEU A 51 -4.18 -15.75 -12.85
C LEU A 51 -4.59 -17.22 -12.85
N GLU A 52 -4.85 -17.83 -14.01
CA GLU A 52 -5.17 -19.25 -14.14
C GLU A 52 -4.11 -20.14 -13.49
N LYS A 53 -2.83 -19.85 -13.77
CA LYS A 53 -1.70 -20.57 -13.15
C LYS A 53 -1.67 -20.38 -11.63
N LEU A 54 -1.92 -19.17 -11.15
CA LEU A 54 -1.93 -18.88 -9.73
C LEU A 54 -3.08 -19.59 -9.01
N LEU A 55 -4.29 -19.57 -9.59
CA LEU A 55 -5.47 -20.25 -9.03
C LEU A 55 -5.23 -21.76 -8.92
N SER A 56 -4.74 -22.38 -10.00
CA SER A 56 -4.40 -23.80 -10.01
C SER A 56 -3.34 -24.14 -8.96
N HIS A 57 -2.27 -23.36 -8.89
CA HIS A 57 -1.23 -23.52 -7.90
C HIS A 57 -1.74 -23.36 -6.46
N ALA A 58 -2.55 -22.34 -6.21
CA ALA A 58 -3.12 -22.08 -4.89
C ALA A 58 -4.03 -23.23 -4.43
N TYR A 59 -4.85 -23.76 -5.33
CA TYR A 59 -5.70 -24.93 -5.06
C TYR A 59 -4.89 -26.19 -4.76
N GLU A 60 -3.83 -26.44 -5.53
CA GLU A 60 -3.01 -27.64 -5.38
C GLU A 60 -2.10 -27.59 -4.14
N PHE A 61 -1.46 -26.45 -3.87
CA PHE A 61 -0.38 -26.36 -2.90
C PHE A 61 -0.68 -25.53 -1.65
N SER A 62 -1.77 -24.74 -1.57
CA SER A 62 -2.14 -24.01 -0.37
C SER A 62 -3.33 -24.68 0.31
N PRO A 63 -3.17 -25.24 1.53
CA PRO A 63 -4.28 -25.82 2.27
C PRO A 63 -5.44 -24.84 2.45
N PHE A 64 -5.13 -23.57 2.75
CA PHE A 64 -6.11 -22.51 2.91
C PHE A 64 -6.99 -22.32 1.66
N TYR A 65 -6.40 -22.22 0.47
CA TYR A 65 -7.19 -22.04 -0.76
C TYR A 65 -7.92 -23.30 -1.19
N ARG A 66 -7.33 -24.46 -1.00
CA ARG A 66 -8.01 -25.73 -1.27
C ARG A 66 -9.30 -25.85 -0.47
N ASP A 67 -9.26 -25.54 0.83
CA ASP A 67 -10.41 -25.59 1.70
C ASP A 67 -11.46 -24.53 1.34
N ARG A 68 -11.03 -23.34 0.95
CA ARG A 68 -11.92 -22.28 0.45
C ARG A 68 -12.64 -22.68 -0.82
N PHE A 69 -11.93 -23.17 -1.82
CA PHE A 69 -12.51 -23.62 -3.09
C PHE A 69 -13.54 -24.73 -2.86
N ARG A 70 -13.22 -25.74 -2.07
CA ARG A 70 -14.14 -26.83 -1.71
C ARG A 70 -15.40 -26.32 -1.02
N ARG A 71 -15.25 -25.40 -0.06
CA ARG A 71 -16.36 -24.81 0.68
C ARG A 71 -17.32 -24.03 -0.23
N TRP A 72 -16.79 -23.39 -1.27
CA TRP A 72 -17.60 -22.66 -2.24
C TRP A 72 -18.15 -23.52 -3.36
N GLY A 73 -17.80 -24.80 -3.42
CA GLY A 73 -18.19 -25.70 -4.51
C GLY A 73 -17.59 -25.26 -5.85
N LEU A 74 -16.40 -24.68 -5.84
CA LEU A 74 -15.70 -24.18 -7.01
C LEU A 74 -14.39 -24.93 -7.23
N GLU A 75 -13.95 -25.00 -8.46
CA GLU A 75 -12.61 -25.42 -8.86
C GLU A 75 -11.93 -24.31 -9.67
N PRO A 76 -10.58 -24.28 -9.75
CA PRO A 76 -9.88 -23.28 -10.55
C PRO A 76 -10.37 -23.17 -12.00
N ARG A 77 -10.78 -24.29 -12.62
CA ARG A 77 -11.32 -24.34 -13.99
C ARG A 77 -12.68 -23.66 -14.17
N ASP A 78 -13.41 -23.42 -13.09
CA ASP A 78 -14.71 -22.75 -13.12
C ASP A 78 -14.55 -21.21 -13.20
N ILE A 79 -13.31 -20.72 -13.05
CA ILE A 79 -12.96 -19.31 -13.13
C ILE A 79 -12.37 -19.02 -14.51
N GLN A 80 -13.24 -18.63 -15.45
CA GLN A 80 -12.90 -18.40 -16.86
C GLN A 80 -13.04 -16.93 -17.29
N SER A 81 -13.56 -16.08 -16.42
CA SER A 81 -13.81 -14.66 -16.69
C SER A 81 -13.60 -13.81 -15.44
N PRO A 82 -13.45 -12.48 -15.58
CA PRO A 82 -13.46 -11.57 -14.45
C PRO A 82 -14.73 -11.68 -13.59
N ASP A 83 -15.86 -12.02 -14.18
CA ASP A 83 -17.12 -12.22 -13.47
C ASP A 83 -17.06 -13.48 -12.58
N ASP A 84 -16.48 -14.56 -13.09
CA ASP A 84 -16.27 -15.76 -12.30
C ASP A 84 -15.27 -15.52 -11.16
N LEU A 85 -14.21 -14.75 -11.41
CA LEU A 85 -13.26 -14.39 -10.37
C LEU A 85 -13.94 -13.67 -9.21
N ARG A 86 -14.93 -12.83 -9.48
CA ARG A 86 -15.70 -12.12 -8.44
C ARG A 86 -16.59 -13.03 -7.59
N ARG A 87 -16.84 -14.26 -7.99
CA ARG A 87 -17.50 -15.29 -7.16
C ARG A 87 -16.63 -15.73 -5.99
N LEU A 88 -15.29 -15.57 -6.11
CA LEU A 88 -14.38 -15.82 -4.98
C LEU A 88 -14.50 -14.66 -3.99
N PRO A 89 -14.80 -14.93 -2.70
CA PRO A 89 -14.78 -13.90 -1.66
C PRO A 89 -13.43 -13.21 -1.55
N VAL A 90 -13.45 -11.95 -1.15
CA VAL A 90 -12.22 -11.20 -0.92
C VAL A 90 -11.43 -11.79 0.25
N LEU A 91 -10.11 -11.74 0.15
CA LEU A 91 -9.19 -12.06 1.23
C LEU A 91 -9.02 -10.79 2.09
N THR A 92 -9.21 -10.93 3.40
CA THR A 92 -9.03 -9.83 4.36
C THR A 92 -7.73 -9.95 5.14
N LYS A 93 -7.36 -8.90 5.88
CA LYS A 93 -6.23 -8.95 6.82
C LYS A 93 -6.45 -9.96 7.92
N GLU A 94 -7.68 -10.04 8.41
CA GLU A 94 -8.11 -10.97 9.44
C GLU A 94 -7.95 -12.41 8.97
N ASP A 95 -8.34 -12.71 7.74
CA ASP A 95 -8.13 -14.04 7.13
C ASP A 95 -6.65 -14.43 7.14
N ILE A 96 -5.76 -13.52 6.74
CA ILE A 96 -4.33 -13.78 6.69
C ILE A 96 -3.76 -13.96 8.11
N GLN A 97 -4.21 -13.16 9.08
CA GLN A 97 -3.77 -13.26 10.47
C GLN A 97 -4.20 -14.56 11.14
N GLN A 98 -5.41 -15.01 10.84
CA GLN A 98 -5.98 -16.26 11.39
C GLN A 98 -5.40 -17.48 10.71
N SER A 99 -5.23 -17.44 9.40
CA SER A 99 -4.78 -18.60 8.61
C SER A 99 -3.27 -18.86 8.70
N GLY A 100 -2.47 -17.80 8.95
CA GLY A 100 -1.04 -17.92 9.19
C GLY A 100 -0.31 -18.77 8.16
N GLN A 101 0.33 -19.86 8.61
CA GLN A 101 1.11 -20.74 7.75
C GLN A 101 0.27 -21.60 6.79
N HIS A 102 -1.03 -21.77 7.02
CA HIS A 102 -1.92 -22.52 6.12
C HIS A 102 -2.05 -21.88 4.73
N MET A 103 -1.75 -20.60 4.62
CA MET A 103 -1.71 -19.91 3.32
C MET A 103 -0.42 -20.19 2.54
N VAL A 104 0.67 -20.57 3.23
CA VAL A 104 1.96 -20.82 2.60
C VAL A 104 1.88 -22.08 1.74
N SER A 105 2.38 -21.99 0.53
CA SER A 105 2.43 -23.09 -0.42
C SER A 105 3.31 -24.23 0.10
N THR A 106 2.80 -25.44 0.07
CA THR A 106 3.53 -26.66 0.44
C THR A 106 4.62 -27.03 -0.56
N SER A 107 4.60 -26.45 -1.76
CA SER A 107 5.67 -26.63 -2.75
C SER A 107 6.90 -25.74 -2.49
N SER A 108 6.76 -24.72 -1.62
CA SER A 108 7.86 -23.78 -1.33
C SER A 108 8.78 -24.34 -0.26
N ARG A 109 10.08 -24.24 -0.49
CA ARG A 109 11.09 -24.59 0.52
C ARG A 109 11.23 -23.44 1.50
N ARG A 110 11.29 -23.75 2.79
CA ARG A 110 11.34 -22.77 3.87
C ARG A 110 12.52 -21.79 3.73
N GLU A 111 13.65 -22.27 3.23
CA GLU A 111 14.89 -21.52 3.03
C GLU A 111 14.79 -20.51 1.86
N GLU A 112 13.83 -20.71 0.96
CA GLU A 112 13.60 -19.85 -0.20
C GLU A 112 12.62 -18.72 0.10
N LEU A 113 11.93 -18.80 1.27
CA LEU A 113 10.95 -17.81 1.68
C LEU A 113 11.63 -16.55 2.22
N ILE A 114 11.18 -15.42 1.73
CA ILE A 114 11.55 -14.09 2.20
C ILE A 114 10.42 -13.59 3.09
N PRO A 115 10.56 -13.66 4.42
CA PRO A 115 9.52 -13.18 5.34
C PRO A 115 9.47 -11.65 5.37
N ASP A 116 8.28 -11.12 5.54
CA ASP A 116 8.04 -9.69 5.73
C ASP A 116 6.84 -9.46 6.68
N MET A 117 6.64 -8.24 7.14
CA MET A 117 5.49 -7.89 7.97
C MET A 117 5.12 -6.42 7.81
N THR A 118 3.83 -6.09 8.02
CA THR A 118 3.35 -4.71 8.07
C THR A 118 3.73 -4.02 9.39
N GLY A 119 3.62 -2.67 9.42
CA GLY A 119 3.86 -1.88 10.62
C GLY A 119 2.83 -2.05 11.74
N GLY A 120 1.66 -2.64 11.45
CA GLY A 120 0.62 -2.93 12.45
C GLY A 120 -0.08 -1.69 12.99
N SER A 121 -0.67 -0.85 12.13
CA SER A 121 -1.47 0.33 12.53
C SER A 121 -2.66 -0.02 13.45
N THR A 122 -3.09 -1.28 13.45
CA THR A 122 -4.15 -1.83 14.30
C THR A 122 -3.61 -2.62 15.51
N GLY A 123 -2.32 -2.49 15.82
CA GLY A 123 -1.67 -3.19 16.94
C GLY A 123 -1.20 -4.63 16.64
N ARG A 124 -1.70 -5.27 15.58
CA ARG A 124 -1.28 -6.62 15.17
C ARG A 124 -0.64 -6.59 13.78
N PRO A 125 0.70 -6.77 13.67
CA PRO A 125 1.37 -6.81 12.38
C PRO A 125 0.89 -8.00 11.53
N LEU A 126 0.61 -7.75 10.25
CA LEU A 126 0.37 -8.81 9.29
C LEU A 126 1.71 -9.44 8.90
N ARG A 127 1.83 -10.75 9.05
CA ARG A 127 3.02 -11.52 8.64
C ARG A 127 2.72 -12.22 7.33
N PHE A 128 3.64 -12.11 6.38
CA PHE A 128 3.55 -12.75 5.08
C PHE A 128 4.93 -13.10 4.55
N CYS A 129 4.98 -13.83 3.46
CA CYS A 129 6.23 -14.15 2.79
C CYS A 129 6.08 -14.12 1.27
N ARG A 130 7.21 -14.07 0.60
CA ARG A 130 7.32 -14.19 -0.85
C ARG A 130 8.53 -15.04 -1.20
N ASP A 131 8.57 -15.56 -2.42
CA ASP A 131 9.73 -16.23 -2.97
C ASP A 131 10.65 -15.27 -3.73
N ARG A 132 11.78 -15.78 -4.21
CA ARG A 132 12.74 -15.01 -5.03
C ARG A 132 12.17 -14.61 -6.39
N PHE A 133 11.20 -15.38 -6.90
CA PHE A 133 10.54 -15.08 -8.15
C PHE A 133 9.68 -13.80 -7.98
N ALA A 134 8.82 -13.75 -6.99
CA ALA A 134 8.03 -12.58 -6.64
C ALA A 134 8.92 -11.36 -6.30
N ASP A 135 9.98 -11.54 -5.52
CA ASP A 135 10.92 -10.46 -5.19
C ASP A 135 11.58 -9.86 -6.43
N SER A 136 11.98 -10.69 -7.37
CA SER A 136 12.59 -10.24 -8.65
C SER A 136 11.60 -9.43 -9.49
N HIS A 137 10.32 -9.84 -9.54
CA HIS A 137 9.25 -9.11 -10.22
C HIS A 137 8.97 -7.77 -9.55
N ARG A 138 8.87 -7.72 -8.21
CA ARG A 138 8.66 -6.48 -7.44
C ARG A 138 9.79 -5.48 -7.65
N ARG A 139 11.04 -5.93 -7.67
CA ARG A 139 12.20 -5.07 -7.96
C ARG A 139 12.15 -4.53 -9.39
N ALA A 140 11.82 -5.37 -10.38
CA ALA A 140 11.67 -4.94 -11.77
C ALA A 140 10.59 -3.88 -11.94
N ALA A 141 9.43 -4.08 -11.32
CA ALA A 141 8.34 -3.11 -11.30
C ALA A 141 8.77 -1.76 -10.72
N THR A 142 9.42 -1.79 -9.55
CA THR A 142 9.93 -0.57 -8.90
C THR A 142 10.92 0.16 -9.80
N PHE A 143 11.84 -0.56 -10.44
CA PHE A 143 12.83 0.05 -11.32
C PHE A 143 12.21 0.66 -12.58
N ARG A 144 11.22 -0.02 -13.20
CA ARG A 144 10.49 0.55 -14.32
C ARG A 144 9.78 1.85 -13.94
N HIS A 145 9.05 1.86 -12.83
CA HIS A 145 8.36 3.07 -12.38
C HIS A 145 9.32 4.19 -11.97
N ASN A 146 10.45 3.86 -11.34
CA ASN A 146 11.48 4.87 -11.07
C ASN A 146 12.03 5.49 -12.36
N ARG A 147 12.15 4.71 -13.44
CA ARG A 147 12.55 5.23 -14.77
C ARG A 147 11.53 6.20 -15.36
N MET A 148 10.24 6.03 -15.10
CA MET A 148 9.21 7.00 -15.51
C MET A 148 9.42 8.36 -14.84
N ALA A 149 10.01 8.38 -13.64
CA ALA A 149 10.37 9.59 -12.91
C ALA A 149 11.82 10.09 -13.22
N GLY A 150 12.49 9.52 -14.22
CA GLY A 150 13.82 9.95 -14.66
C GLY A 150 15.00 9.27 -13.95
N TRP A 151 14.76 8.41 -12.96
CA TRP A 151 15.84 7.65 -12.30
C TRP A 151 16.30 6.45 -13.14
N ASN A 152 17.58 6.16 -13.08
CA ASN A 152 18.14 4.94 -13.66
C ASN A 152 19.13 4.26 -12.72
N LEU A 153 19.41 2.98 -12.97
CA LEU A 153 20.39 2.20 -12.21
C LEU A 153 21.74 2.92 -12.11
N GLY A 154 22.24 3.04 -10.87
CA GLY A 154 23.49 3.71 -10.58
C GLY A 154 23.38 5.22 -10.38
N ASP A 155 22.23 5.83 -10.57
CA ASP A 155 22.03 7.26 -10.31
C ASP A 155 22.06 7.54 -8.80
N LYS A 156 22.45 8.76 -8.44
CA LYS A 156 22.49 9.23 -7.06
C LYS A 156 21.08 9.54 -6.55
N VAL A 157 20.77 9.13 -5.33
CA VAL A 157 19.44 9.27 -4.74
C VAL A 157 19.52 9.92 -3.37
N GLY A 158 18.68 10.93 -3.13
CA GLY A 158 18.37 11.42 -1.78
C GLY A 158 17.09 10.75 -1.28
N VAL A 159 17.07 10.33 -0.03
CA VAL A 159 15.93 9.60 0.55
C VAL A 159 15.49 10.25 1.85
N VAL A 160 14.20 10.56 1.97
CA VAL A 160 13.55 11.04 3.21
C VAL A 160 12.56 9.98 3.66
N TRP A 161 12.98 9.09 4.57
CA TRP A 161 12.22 7.87 4.89
C TRP A 161 12.19 7.59 6.39
N GLY A 162 11.01 7.24 6.95
CA GLY A 162 10.82 7.15 8.40
C GLY A 162 10.57 5.76 8.95
N ALA A 163 10.49 4.72 8.13
CA ALA A 163 10.31 3.37 8.64
C ALA A 163 11.64 2.84 9.20
N ARG A 164 11.81 2.90 10.53
CA ARG A 164 13.03 2.42 11.23
C ARG A 164 13.46 1.02 10.77
N ARG A 165 12.52 0.13 10.46
CA ARG A 165 12.81 -1.22 9.97
C ARG A 165 13.50 -1.19 8.61
N ASP A 166 13.09 -0.32 7.71
CA ASP A 166 13.71 -0.19 6.39
C ASP A 166 15.12 0.40 6.52
N LEU A 167 15.34 1.22 7.56
CA LEU A 167 16.64 1.82 7.89
C LEU A 167 17.56 0.87 8.67
N VAL A 168 17.02 -0.10 9.42
CA VAL A 168 17.84 -1.08 10.18
C VAL A 168 18.68 -1.96 9.23
N GLY A 169 18.17 -2.31 8.06
CA GLY A 169 18.93 -3.01 7.02
C GLY A 169 20.13 -2.22 6.46
N LEU A 170 20.18 -0.90 6.75
CA LEU A 170 21.27 0.01 6.37
C LEU A 170 22.33 0.18 7.48
N ARG A 171 22.19 -0.52 8.62
CA ARG A 171 23.15 -0.44 9.73
C ARG A 171 24.28 -1.45 9.57
N GLY A 172 25.47 -1.03 9.94
CA GLY A 172 26.71 -1.81 9.85
C GLY A 172 27.56 -1.39 8.63
N TRP A 173 28.89 -1.55 8.77
CA TRP A 173 29.85 -1.07 7.78
C TRP A 173 29.63 -1.62 6.36
N LYS A 174 29.22 -2.89 6.22
CA LYS A 174 28.92 -3.51 4.92
C LYS A 174 27.68 -2.88 4.26
N ALA A 175 26.64 -2.60 5.05
CA ALA A 175 25.43 -1.95 4.58
C ALA A 175 25.71 -0.49 4.17
N GLU A 176 26.53 0.22 4.94
CA GLU A 176 26.96 1.59 4.65
C GLU A 176 27.77 1.66 3.35
N VAL A 177 28.73 0.75 3.16
CA VAL A 177 29.51 0.65 1.93
C VAL A 177 28.60 0.34 0.74
N ARG A 178 27.67 -0.60 0.88
CA ARG A 178 26.68 -0.92 -0.14
C ARG A 178 25.82 0.30 -0.49
N SER A 179 25.26 0.96 0.50
CA SER A 179 24.41 2.15 0.34
C SER A 179 25.16 3.29 -0.33
N ARG A 180 26.40 3.54 0.05
CA ARG A 180 27.20 4.63 -0.50
C ARG A 180 27.75 4.36 -1.90
N LEU A 181 28.22 3.14 -2.17
CA LEU A 181 28.94 2.83 -3.40
C LEU A 181 28.05 2.18 -4.46
N LEU A 182 27.13 1.30 -4.07
CA LEU A 182 26.28 0.57 -5.01
C LEU A 182 24.93 1.26 -5.23
N GLU A 183 24.21 1.55 -4.15
CA GLU A 183 22.90 2.17 -4.20
C GLU A 183 22.99 3.69 -4.34
N ARG A 184 24.13 4.28 -4.01
CA ARG A 184 24.46 5.71 -4.12
C ARG A 184 23.39 6.59 -3.50
N GLN A 185 22.98 6.26 -2.26
CA GLN A 185 21.92 6.98 -1.57
C GLN A 185 22.44 7.75 -0.35
N ARG A 186 21.73 8.84 -0.02
CA ARG A 186 21.85 9.61 1.21
C ARG A 186 20.48 9.69 1.85
N VAL A 187 20.41 9.36 3.15
CA VAL A 187 19.13 9.15 3.84
C VAL A 187 18.99 10.14 5.00
N LEU A 188 17.82 10.80 5.05
CA LEU A 188 17.30 11.52 6.22
C LEU A 188 16.23 10.63 6.88
N ASP A 189 16.38 10.40 8.18
CA ASP A 189 15.35 9.70 8.96
C ASP A 189 14.14 10.63 9.20
N ALA A 190 13.03 10.34 8.51
CA ALA A 190 11.81 11.13 8.64
C ALA A 190 11.13 11.00 10.02
N SER A 191 11.58 10.11 10.90
CA SER A 191 11.14 10.05 12.29
C SER A 191 11.84 11.07 13.19
N SER A 192 12.89 11.74 12.70
CA SER A 192 13.73 12.69 13.44
C SER A 192 14.15 13.87 12.55
N MET A 193 13.16 14.67 12.13
CA MET A 193 13.33 15.81 11.23
C MET A 193 13.31 17.13 12.01
N GLY A 194 14.35 17.37 12.83
CA GLY A 194 14.56 18.68 13.43
C GLY A 194 15.24 19.67 12.47
N PRO A 195 15.25 20.98 12.78
CA PRO A 195 15.91 21.98 11.93
C PRO A 195 17.40 21.68 11.68
N ARG A 196 18.09 21.15 12.68
CA ARG A 196 19.52 20.79 12.60
C ARG A 196 19.75 19.61 11.65
N GLU A 197 18.94 18.57 11.77
CA GLU A 197 19.00 17.38 10.92
C GLU A 197 18.68 17.72 9.47
N MET A 198 17.66 18.55 9.23
CA MET A 198 17.28 19.02 7.91
C MET A 198 18.34 19.90 7.27
N ALA A 199 18.94 20.85 8.03
CA ALA A 199 20.03 21.68 7.54
C ALA A 199 21.27 20.84 7.17
N GLY A 200 21.68 19.92 8.03
CA GLY A 200 22.80 19.01 7.74
C GLY A 200 22.54 18.12 6.53
N PHE A 201 21.30 17.65 6.34
CA PHE A 201 20.94 16.88 5.17
C PHE A 201 20.94 17.72 3.89
N ALA A 202 20.47 18.97 3.96
CA ALA A 202 20.50 19.90 2.85
C ALA A 202 21.95 20.14 2.36
N GLU A 203 22.91 20.37 3.26
CA GLU A 203 24.33 20.49 2.92
C GLU A 203 24.88 19.23 2.24
N ILE A 204 24.49 18.04 2.75
CA ILE A 204 24.89 16.77 2.14
C ILE A 204 24.32 16.66 0.72
N LEU A 205 23.05 16.99 0.50
CA LEU A 205 22.42 16.91 -0.82
C LEU A 205 23.01 17.91 -1.82
N ALA A 206 23.31 19.15 -1.40
CA ALA A 206 23.92 20.16 -2.24
C ALA A 206 25.28 19.70 -2.81
N ARG A 207 26.11 19.03 -1.98
CA ARG A 207 27.39 18.43 -2.41
C ARG A 207 27.22 17.13 -3.18
N PHE A 208 26.26 16.30 -2.78
CA PHE A 208 26.03 14.98 -3.35
C PHE A 208 25.38 15.07 -4.74
N ARG A 209 24.51 16.07 -4.97
CA ARG A 209 23.77 16.33 -6.21
C ARG A 209 22.99 15.07 -6.66
N PRO A 210 21.94 14.69 -5.92
CA PRO A 210 21.12 13.54 -6.29
C PRO A 210 20.38 13.79 -7.60
N THR A 211 20.21 12.73 -8.38
CA THR A 211 19.39 12.76 -9.61
C THR A 211 17.91 12.82 -9.25
N VAL A 212 17.51 12.06 -8.23
CA VAL A 212 16.11 11.96 -7.78
C VAL A 212 16.07 11.96 -6.25
N LEU A 213 15.01 12.56 -5.70
CA LEU A 213 14.65 12.41 -4.28
C LEU A 213 13.49 11.44 -4.15
N PHE A 214 13.58 10.51 -3.21
CA PHE A 214 12.48 9.64 -2.79
C PHE A 214 12.08 9.95 -1.35
N GLY A 215 10.78 10.06 -1.06
CA GLY A 215 10.36 10.30 0.30
C GLY A 215 8.90 10.02 0.59
N TYR A 216 8.55 10.03 1.88
CA TYR A 216 7.17 10.13 2.31
C TYR A 216 6.61 11.50 1.91
N ALA A 217 5.36 11.56 1.44
CA ALA A 217 4.77 12.80 0.95
C ALA A 217 4.82 13.93 1.98
N LYS A 218 4.38 13.67 3.21
CA LYS A 218 4.39 14.66 4.30
C LYS A 218 5.80 15.05 4.74
N ALA A 219 6.71 14.09 4.86
CA ALA A 219 8.09 14.36 5.25
C ALA A 219 8.81 15.20 4.18
N MET A 220 8.54 14.92 2.91
CA MET A 220 9.09 15.70 1.80
C MET A 220 8.53 17.14 1.78
N ALA A 221 7.24 17.32 2.07
CA ALA A 221 6.63 18.64 2.19
C ALA A 221 7.19 19.44 3.38
N ILE A 222 7.44 18.78 4.53
CA ILE A 222 8.10 19.41 5.69
C ILE A 222 9.53 19.87 5.30
N PHE A 223 10.29 19.01 4.63
CA PHE A 223 11.64 19.36 4.20
C PHE A 223 11.64 20.51 3.17
N ALA A 224 10.72 20.48 2.19
CA ALA A 224 10.55 21.54 1.20
C ALA A 224 10.20 22.89 1.86
N ARG A 225 9.29 22.87 2.84
CA ARG A 225 8.93 24.07 3.62
C ARG A 225 10.12 24.63 4.37
N PHE A 226 10.88 23.77 5.06
CA PHE A 226 12.08 24.17 5.78
C PHE A 226 13.10 24.86 4.85
N LEU A 227 13.35 24.30 3.66
CA LEU A 227 14.26 24.92 2.69
C LEU A 227 13.78 26.31 2.24
N SER A 228 12.47 26.46 1.98
CA SER A 228 11.87 27.73 1.58
C SER A 228 11.94 28.80 2.68
N GLU A 229 11.65 28.42 3.93
CA GLU A 229 11.67 29.33 5.09
C GLU A 229 13.08 29.76 5.48
N THR A 230 14.07 28.88 5.32
CA THR A 230 15.48 29.19 5.66
C THR A 230 16.29 29.77 4.50
N GLY A 231 15.72 29.83 3.29
CA GLY A 231 16.42 30.29 2.11
C GLY A 231 17.58 29.40 1.66
N ILE A 232 17.59 28.13 2.10
CA ILE A 232 18.61 27.17 1.67
C ILE A 232 18.30 26.73 0.25
N ASP A 233 19.23 26.95 -0.64
CA ASP A 233 19.17 26.64 -2.08
C ASP A 233 20.28 25.65 -2.51
N GLY A 234 20.36 25.30 -3.79
CA GLY A 234 21.41 24.46 -4.36
C GLY A 234 21.09 22.96 -4.43
N ILE A 235 19.85 22.56 -4.15
CA ILE A 235 19.38 21.18 -4.30
C ILE A 235 18.42 21.09 -5.49
N HIS A 236 18.93 20.67 -6.66
CA HIS A 236 18.20 20.63 -7.93
C HIS A 236 18.16 19.21 -8.50
N PRO A 237 17.32 18.31 -7.97
CA PRO A 237 17.11 16.98 -8.56
C PRO A 237 16.33 17.11 -9.87
N GLN A 238 16.35 16.08 -10.71
CA GLN A 238 15.52 16.02 -11.91
C GLN A 238 14.03 15.79 -11.57
N SER A 239 13.79 15.12 -10.43
CA SER A 239 12.43 14.84 -9.94
C SER A 239 12.42 14.51 -8.46
N VAL A 240 11.23 14.62 -7.86
CA VAL A 240 10.90 14.06 -6.55
C VAL A 240 9.86 12.97 -6.74
N VAL A 241 10.02 11.85 -6.04
CA VAL A 241 9.04 10.76 -6.01
C VAL A 241 8.51 10.61 -4.59
N THR A 242 7.22 10.80 -4.42
CA THR A 242 6.53 10.61 -3.14
C THR A 242 5.91 9.22 -3.04
N SER A 243 5.71 8.74 -1.84
CA SER A 243 5.09 7.44 -1.57
C SER A 243 4.56 7.34 -0.14
N ALA A 244 3.85 6.24 0.13
CA ALA A 244 3.43 5.79 1.47
C ALA A 244 2.36 6.63 2.17
N GLU A 245 2.14 7.86 1.76
CA GLU A 245 1.13 8.78 2.27
C GLU A 245 0.48 9.49 1.09
N MET A 246 -0.74 10.00 1.27
CA MET A 246 -1.38 10.80 0.24
C MET A 246 -0.60 12.09 -0.01
N LEU A 247 -0.38 12.39 -1.28
CA LEU A 247 0.21 13.64 -1.73
C LEU A 247 -0.90 14.64 -2.02
N GLU A 248 -1.07 15.63 -1.14
CA GLU A 248 -2.05 16.69 -1.33
C GLU A 248 -1.62 17.69 -2.42
N PRO A 249 -2.56 18.30 -3.17
CA PRO A 249 -2.21 19.25 -4.23
C PRO A 249 -1.33 20.42 -3.76
N GLY A 250 -1.59 20.96 -2.55
CA GLY A 250 -0.79 22.03 -1.96
C GLY A 250 0.62 21.58 -1.59
N GLU A 251 0.80 20.33 -1.14
CA GLU A 251 2.11 19.77 -0.85
C GLU A 251 2.92 19.52 -2.13
N ARG A 252 2.26 19.02 -3.19
CA ARG A 252 2.88 18.87 -4.51
C ARG A 252 3.46 20.21 -4.99
N LEU A 253 2.67 21.28 -4.96
CA LEU A 253 3.11 22.60 -5.37
C LEU A 253 4.29 23.10 -4.52
N LEU A 254 4.23 22.95 -3.20
CA LEU A 254 5.31 23.34 -2.30
C LEU A 254 6.62 22.61 -2.62
N ILE A 255 6.55 21.29 -2.85
CA ILE A 255 7.71 20.47 -3.18
C ILE A 255 8.26 20.88 -4.56
N GLU A 256 7.40 21.06 -5.58
CA GLU A 256 7.80 21.47 -6.91
C GLU A 256 8.48 22.86 -6.91
N GLN A 257 7.98 23.80 -6.13
CA GLN A 257 8.58 25.12 -5.96
C GLN A 257 9.94 25.06 -5.25
N ALA A 258 10.05 24.31 -4.18
CA ALA A 258 11.28 24.22 -3.39
C ALA A 258 12.44 23.56 -4.15
N PHE A 259 12.16 22.56 -5.01
CA PHE A 259 13.19 21.82 -5.74
C PHE A 259 13.30 22.19 -7.21
N GLY A 260 12.37 22.99 -7.75
CA GLY A 260 12.35 23.40 -9.16
C GLY A 260 12.18 22.23 -10.13
N CYS A 261 11.52 21.15 -9.74
CA CYS A 261 11.37 19.95 -10.56
C CYS A 261 10.01 19.27 -10.35
N PRO A 262 9.56 18.40 -11.29
CA PRO A 262 8.29 17.69 -11.16
C PRO A 262 8.28 16.70 -10.00
N VAL A 263 7.10 16.56 -9.37
CA VAL A 263 6.82 15.54 -8.36
C VAL A 263 5.99 14.42 -9.00
N TYR A 264 6.38 13.17 -8.74
CA TYR A 264 5.69 11.96 -9.15
C TYR A 264 5.16 11.21 -7.93
N ASP A 265 3.87 10.92 -7.93
CA ASP A 265 3.28 10.13 -6.84
C ASP A 265 3.33 8.64 -7.14
N ARG A 266 3.43 7.83 -6.07
CA ARG A 266 3.61 6.39 -6.12
C ARG A 266 2.79 5.69 -5.05
N TYR A 267 2.00 4.72 -5.47
CA TYR A 267 1.11 3.95 -4.63
C TYR A 267 1.59 2.52 -4.47
N GLY A 268 1.59 2.02 -3.25
CA GLY A 268 1.97 0.66 -2.93
C GLY A 268 1.80 0.30 -1.47
N CYS A 269 1.87 -0.98 -1.18
CA CYS A 269 1.86 -1.52 0.18
C CYS A 269 2.94 -2.59 0.35
N ARG A 270 3.22 -2.97 1.59
CA ARG A 270 4.27 -3.97 1.86
C ARG A 270 3.90 -5.36 1.34
N GLU A 271 2.62 -5.68 1.40
CA GLU A 271 2.10 -7.01 1.07
C GLU A 271 2.34 -7.40 -0.38
N VAL A 272 2.11 -6.46 -1.30
CA VAL A 272 2.22 -6.71 -2.75
C VAL A 272 3.30 -5.87 -3.44
N GLY A 273 3.91 -4.92 -2.73
CA GLY A 273 4.94 -4.01 -3.25
C GLY A 273 4.34 -2.79 -3.96
N LEU A 274 5.00 -2.31 -5.02
CA LEU A 274 4.55 -1.17 -5.80
C LEU A 274 3.34 -1.56 -6.66
N ILE A 275 2.22 -0.88 -6.46
CA ILE A 275 0.95 -1.12 -7.16
C ILE A 275 0.87 -0.26 -8.42
N ALA A 276 1.09 1.05 -8.26
CA ALA A 276 0.98 1.99 -9.36
C ALA A 276 1.86 3.23 -9.14
N SER A 277 2.12 3.99 -10.20
CA SER A 277 2.90 5.23 -10.16
C SER A 277 2.55 6.15 -11.32
N GLU A 278 2.69 7.45 -11.10
CA GLU A 278 2.61 8.44 -12.17
C GLU A 278 3.74 8.29 -13.19
N CYS A 279 3.46 8.68 -14.41
CA CYS A 279 4.45 8.87 -15.47
C CYS A 279 4.69 10.36 -15.74
N GLU A 280 5.49 10.66 -16.73
CA GLU A 280 5.86 12.03 -17.17
C GLU A 280 4.65 12.95 -17.45
N TYR A 281 3.48 12.39 -17.80
CA TYR A 281 2.25 13.15 -18.03
C TYR A 281 1.40 13.38 -16.77
N ARG A 282 1.63 12.64 -15.69
CA ARG A 282 0.93 12.80 -14.40
C ARG A 282 -0.61 12.78 -14.51
N GLY A 283 -1.13 12.02 -15.48
CA GLY A 283 -2.56 11.88 -15.75
C GLY A 283 -3.19 10.64 -15.11
N GLY A 284 -2.75 10.28 -13.90
CA GLY A 284 -3.13 9.07 -13.17
C GLY A 284 -1.95 8.14 -12.92
N LEU A 285 -2.19 7.11 -12.11
CA LEU A 285 -1.16 6.17 -11.70
C LEU A 285 -1.26 4.88 -12.54
N HIS A 286 -0.21 4.58 -13.29
CA HIS A 286 -0.09 3.35 -14.09
C HIS A 286 0.07 2.13 -13.19
N ILE A 287 -0.86 1.19 -13.30
CA ILE A 287 -0.84 -0.07 -12.55
C ILE A 287 0.29 -0.96 -13.06
N ASN A 288 0.93 -1.69 -12.14
CA ASN A 288 1.92 -2.70 -12.44
C ASN A 288 1.23 -4.01 -12.90
N ALA A 289 0.60 -3.96 -14.08
CA ALA A 289 -0.27 -4.99 -14.62
C ALA A 289 0.42 -6.35 -14.83
N GLU A 290 1.74 -6.35 -15.02
CA GLU A 290 2.48 -7.59 -15.19
C GLU A 290 2.56 -8.42 -13.91
N SER A 291 2.49 -7.80 -12.75
CA SER A 291 2.58 -8.50 -11.46
C SER A 291 1.28 -8.55 -10.69
N LEU A 292 0.39 -7.61 -10.94
CA LEU A 292 -0.81 -7.42 -10.14
C LEU A 292 -2.05 -7.36 -11.03
N TYR A 293 -3.11 -8.05 -10.60
CA TYR A 293 -4.46 -7.84 -11.10
C TYR A 293 -5.21 -6.99 -10.06
N VAL A 294 -5.59 -5.77 -10.45
CA VAL A 294 -6.19 -4.79 -9.54
C VAL A 294 -7.64 -4.58 -9.93
N GLU A 295 -8.55 -4.82 -9.00
CA GLU A 295 -9.97 -4.53 -9.06
C GLU A 295 -10.26 -3.31 -8.18
N ILE A 296 -11.07 -2.37 -8.65
CA ILE A 296 -11.63 -1.30 -7.84
C ILE A 296 -13.12 -1.58 -7.72
N MET A 297 -13.60 -1.94 -6.52
CA MET A 297 -14.90 -2.53 -6.29
C MET A 297 -15.79 -1.62 -5.45
N SER A 298 -16.98 -1.29 -5.97
CA SER A 298 -18.03 -0.55 -5.26
C SER A 298 -19.26 -1.43 -5.15
N ASN A 299 -19.76 -1.65 -3.93
CA ASN A 299 -20.95 -2.47 -3.68
C ASN A 299 -20.94 -3.87 -4.37
N GLY A 300 -19.77 -4.51 -4.40
CA GLY A 300 -19.60 -5.85 -4.98
C GLY A 300 -19.43 -5.91 -6.51
N VAL A 301 -19.50 -4.77 -7.19
CA VAL A 301 -19.30 -4.66 -8.66
C VAL A 301 -18.11 -3.75 -8.97
N PRO A 302 -17.53 -3.80 -10.19
CA PRO A 302 -16.50 -2.86 -10.58
C PRO A 302 -16.99 -1.41 -10.51
N ALA A 303 -16.21 -0.55 -9.85
CA ALA A 303 -16.49 0.88 -9.78
C ALA A 303 -16.42 1.52 -11.17
N ARG A 304 -17.28 2.50 -11.41
CA ARG A 304 -17.25 3.31 -12.63
C ARG A 304 -16.17 4.39 -12.54
N PRO A 305 -15.71 4.93 -13.66
CA PRO A 305 -14.81 6.09 -13.65
C PRO A 305 -15.35 7.21 -12.77
N GLY A 306 -14.50 7.73 -11.86
CA GLY A 306 -14.86 8.76 -10.88
C GLY A 306 -15.58 8.23 -9.62
N GLU A 307 -16.08 6.99 -9.61
CA GLU A 307 -16.67 6.36 -8.44
C GLU A 307 -15.57 5.79 -7.54
N LEU A 308 -15.70 5.99 -6.22
CA LEU A 308 -14.80 5.42 -5.24
C LEU A 308 -15.18 3.95 -4.96
N GLY A 309 -14.17 3.10 -5.00
CA GLY A 309 -14.30 1.69 -4.63
C GLY A 309 -13.10 1.18 -3.86
N HIS A 310 -13.27 0.02 -3.24
CA HIS A 310 -12.18 -0.69 -2.56
C HIS A 310 -11.16 -1.21 -3.56
N VAL A 311 -9.89 -1.03 -3.22
CA VAL A 311 -8.79 -1.64 -3.96
C VAL A 311 -8.65 -3.09 -3.52
N VAL A 312 -8.89 -4.01 -4.45
CA VAL A 312 -8.74 -5.45 -4.29
C VAL A 312 -7.66 -5.94 -5.24
N ILE A 313 -6.68 -6.69 -4.72
CA ILE A 313 -5.49 -7.05 -5.49
C ILE A 313 -5.26 -8.55 -5.47
N THR A 314 -4.95 -9.10 -6.64
CA THR A 314 -4.36 -10.43 -6.78
C THR A 314 -2.90 -10.29 -7.17
N ASP A 315 -1.97 -10.81 -6.34
CA ASP A 315 -0.53 -10.84 -6.63
C ASP A 315 -0.23 -12.03 -7.55
N LEU A 316 -0.14 -11.76 -8.86
CA LEU A 316 -0.01 -12.77 -9.92
C LEU A 316 1.34 -13.51 -9.93
N VAL A 317 2.28 -13.08 -9.11
CA VAL A 317 3.66 -13.60 -9.11
C VAL A 317 4.11 -14.19 -7.77
N ASN A 318 3.32 -14.08 -6.72
CA ASN A 318 3.66 -14.66 -5.42
C ASN A 318 3.03 -16.05 -5.25
N TYR A 319 3.79 -17.07 -5.62
CA TYR A 319 3.38 -18.47 -5.48
C TYR A 319 3.67 -19.02 -4.07
N ALA A 320 4.56 -18.40 -3.31
CA ALA A 320 4.92 -18.87 -1.97
C ALA A 320 3.80 -18.66 -0.95
N MET A 321 3.11 -17.54 -1.02
CA MET A 321 1.94 -17.23 -0.20
C MET A 321 0.96 -16.44 -1.07
N PRO A 322 0.12 -17.13 -1.86
CA PRO A 322 -0.80 -16.49 -2.78
C PRO A 322 -1.72 -15.50 -2.08
N MET A 323 -1.86 -14.31 -2.64
CA MET A 323 -2.83 -13.30 -2.23
C MET A 323 -3.80 -13.08 -3.38
N ILE A 324 -4.95 -13.77 -3.32
CA ILE A 324 -5.98 -13.74 -4.35
C ILE A 324 -7.14 -12.91 -3.83
N ARG A 325 -7.48 -11.83 -4.57
CA ARG A 325 -8.52 -10.86 -4.23
C ARG A 325 -8.33 -10.26 -2.82
N TYR A 326 -7.09 -9.86 -2.48
CA TYR A 326 -6.77 -9.24 -1.21
C TYR A 326 -7.24 -7.78 -1.16
N ARG A 327 -8.13 -7.46 -0.22
CA ARG A 327 -8.60 -6.10 0.08
C ARG A 327 -7.59 -5.40 0.99
N ILE A 328 -6.98 -4.34 0.48
CA ILE A 328 -5.94 -3.61 1.22
C ILE A 328 -6.46 -2.45 2.06
N ASP A 329 -7.78 -2.28 2.14
CA ASP A 329 -8.52 -1.24 2.86
C ASP A 329 -8.25 0.20 2.38
N ASP A 330 -7.75 0.36 1.17
CA ASP A 330 -7.63 1.66 0.50
C ASP A 330 -8.80 1.86 -0.48
N LEU A 331 -9.19 3.13 -0.68
CA LEU A 331 -10.18 3.55 -1.66
C LEU A 331 -9.50 4.24 -2.84
N ALA A 332 -9.97 3.92 -4.03
CA ALA A 332 -9.50 4.53 -5.27
C ALA A 332 -10.64 4.72 -6.27
N SER A 333 -10.41 5.51 -7.31
CA SER A 333 -11.28 5.56 -8.48
C SER A 333 -10.52 5.12 -9.74
N PRO A 334 -11.19 4.35 -10.64
CA PRO A 334 -10.59 4.00 -11.92
C PRO A 334 -10.58 5.22 -12.85
N ALA A 335 -9.57 5.32 -13.72
CA ALA A 335 -9.50 6.37 -14.72
C ALA A 335 -10.51 6.14 -15.87
N ALA A 336 -11.07 7.23 -16.39
CA ALA A 336 -12.01 7.21 -17.50
C ALA A 336 -11.33 7.00 -18.86
N ALA A 337 -10.06 7.40 -18.99
CA ALA A 337 -9.31 7.40 -20.24
C ALA A 337 -7.89 6.86 -20.07
N SER A 338 -7.28 6.46 -21.16
CA SER A 338 -5.87 6.09 -21.22
C SER A 338 -4.96 7.32 -21.10
N CYS A 339 -3.73 7.11 -20.62
CA CYS A 339 -2.75 8.18 -20.53
C CYS A 339 -2.18 8.55 -21.91
N LYS A 340 -1.89 9.84 -22.10
CA LYS A 340 -1.25 10.39 -23.33
C LYS A 340 0.18 9.87 -23.55
N CYS A 341 0.78 9.20 -22.58
CA CYS A 341 2.15 8.66 -22.68
C CYS A 341 2.31 7.47 -23.64
N GLY A 342 1.21 6.93 -24.16
CA GLY A 342 1.21 5.78 -25.07
C GLY A 342 1.46 4.41 -24.41
N ARG A 343 1.53 4.33 -23.07
CA ARG A 343 1.58 3.05 -22.36
C ARG A 343 0.18 2.46 -22.27
N GLY A 344 0.05 1.15 -22.53
CA GLY A 344 -1.22 0.42 -22.42
C GLY A 344 -1.58 -0.03 -21.00
N LEU A 345 -0.76 0.34 -20.00
CA LEU A 345 -0.99 -0.03 -18.60
C LEU A 345 -2.31 0.56 -18.08
N PRO A 346 -3.11 -0.20 -17.32
CA PRO A 346 -4.30 0.32 -16.65
C PRO A 346 -3.96 1.49 -15.73
N LEU A 347 -4.95 2.37 -15.48
CA LEU A 347 -4.78 3.56 -14.68
C LEU A 347 -5.72 3.58 -13.47
N ILE A 348 -5.18 3.99 -12.35
CA ILE A 348 -5.92 4.56 -11.22
C ILE A 348 -5.94 6.07 -11.41
N ASP A 349 -7.13 6.68 -11.37
CA ASP A 349 -7.28 8.13 -11.45
C ASP A 349 -6.81 8.80 -10.15
N LYS A 350 -7.35 8.33 -9.03
CA LYS A 350 -7.11 8.90 -7.71
C LYS A 350 -7.09 7.82 -6.63
N ILE A 351 -6.14 7.94 -5.72
CA ILE A 351 -6.18 7.26 -4.42
C ILE A 351 -6.84 8.24 -3.43
N ALA A 352 -7.89 7.78 -2.76
CA ALA A 352 -8.65 8.62 -1.83
C ALA A 352 -8.24 8.45 -0.35
N GLY A 353 -7.33 7.51 -0.06
CA GLY A 353 -6.88 7.17 1.29
C GLY A 353 -7.52 5.89 1.82
N ARG A 354 -7.33 5.62 3.10
CA ARG A 354 -7.86 4.40 3.74
C ARG A 354 -9.32 4.56 4.12
N THR A 355 -10.08 3.48 4.09
CA THR A 355 -11.48 3.45 4.56
C THR A 355 -11.64 4.01 5.96
N THR A 356 -10.69 3.73 6.85
CA THR A 356 -10.68 4.24 8.23
C THR A 356 -10.29 5.71 8.37
N GLU A 357 -9.96 6.39 7.27
CA GLU A 357 -9.61 7.82 7.22
C GLU A 357 -10.78 8.69 6.73
N PHE A 358 -11.99 8.13 6.61
CA PHE A 358 -13.20 8.86 6.28
C PHE A 358 -14.13 8.93 7.49
N ILE A 359 -14.74 10.09 7.71
CA ILE A 359 -15.89 10.21 8.59
C ILE A 359 -17.14 9.80 7.81
N VAL A 360 -17.91 8.89 8.37
CA VAL A 360 -19.20 8.46 7.83
C VAL A 360 -20.30 9.34 8.41
N LEU A 361 -21.00 10.08 7.58
CA LEU A 361 -22.12 10.91 8.03
C LEU A 361 -23.38 10.06 8.25
N PRO A 362 -24.33 10.50 9.09
CA PRO A 362 -25.59 9.79 9.32
C PRO A 362 -26.40 9.57 8.04
N ASP A 363 -26.32 10.48 7.07
CA ASP A 363 -26.98 10.37 5.75
C ASP A 363 -26.25 9.45 4.78
N GLY A 364 -25.09 8.93 5.18
CA GLY A 364 -24.31 8.01 4.39
C GLY A 364 -23.21 8.61 3.55
N ARG A 365 -23.10 9.90 3.46
CA ARG A 365 -21.98 10.55 2.80
C ARG A 365 -20.68 10.27 3.54
N LEU A 366 -19.57 10.31 2.80
CA LEU A 366 -18.21 10.13 3.29
C LEU A 366 -17.46 11.44 3.18
N VAL A 367 -16.83 11.84 4.27
CA VAL A 367 -15.97 13.02 4.30
C VAL A 367 -14.54 12.59 4.54
N SER A 368 -13.65 12.91 3.60
CA SER A 368 -12.23 12.56 3.68
C SER A 368 -11.56 13.30 4.85
N GLY A 369 -10.81 12.57 5.67
CA GLY A 369 -9.98 13.15 6.73
C GLY A 369 -8.96 14.15 6.19
N ALA A 370 -8.42 13.92 5.01
CA ALA A 370 -7.52 14.87 4.36
C ALA A 370 -8.20 16.22 4.08
N SER A 371 -9.43 16.19 3.56
CA SER A 371 -10.22 17.42 3.36
C SER A 371 -10.49 18.13 4.69
N LEU A 372 -10.84 17.37 5.73
CA LEU A 372 -11.07 17.93 7.07
C LEU A 372 -9.81 18.56 7.67
N THR A 373 -8.63 18.02 7.42
CA THR A 373 -7.36 18.62 7.85
C THR A 373 -7.19 20.03 7.31
N ILE A 374 -7.48 20.22 6.02
CA ILE A 374 -7.32 21.52 5.36
C ILE A 374 -8.32 22.55 5.94
N TYR A 375 -9.55 22.14 6.16
CA TYR A 375 -10.61 23.06 6.58
C TYR A 375 -10.66 23.28 8.10
N LEU A 376 -10.36 22.24 8.91
CA LEU A 376 -10.55 22.30 10.37
C LEU A 376 -9.23 22.51 11.14
N VAL A 377 -8.07 22.31 10.55
CA VAL A 377 -6.79 22.51 11.25
C VAL A 377 -6.02 23.70 10.67
N ALA A 378 -5.84 23.71 9.35
CA ALA A 378 -5.01 24.75 8.73
C ALA A 378 -5.61 26.16 8.77
N ARG A 379 -6.91 26.29 8.98
CA ARG A 379 -7.63 27.58 8.95
C ARG A 379 -8.06 28.10 10.33
N ILE A 380 -8.06 27.25 11.35
CA ILE A 380 -8.53 27.62 12.68
C ILE A 380 -7.33 27.92 13.57
N LYS A 381 -7.28 29.13 14.11
CA LYS A 381 -6.25 29.55 15.07
C LYS A 381 -6.44 28.82 16.39
N GLY A 382 -5.36 28.58 17.09
CA GLY A 382 -5.37 27.90 18.38
C GLY A 382 -5.15 26.40 18.30
N ILE A 383 -5.16 25.78 17.10
CA ILE A 383 -4.93 24.35 16.91
C ILE A 383 -3.51 24.10 16.40
N GLY A 384 -2.63 23.64 17.28
CA GLY A 384 -1.28 23.22 16.90
C GLY A 384 -1.27 21.88 16.16
N GLN A 385 -2.02 20.90 16.69
CA GLN A 385 -2.28 19.61 16.04
C GLN A 385 -3.68 19.12 16.40
N ALA A 386 -4.32 18.33 15.53
CA ALA A 386 -5.60 17.70 15.84
C ALA A 386 -5.68 16.27 15.28
N GLN A 387 -6.52 15.46 15.94
CA GLN A 387 -6.88 14.10 15.47
C GLN A 387 -8.38 13.91 15.68
N LEU A 388 -9.08 13.54 14.64
CA LEU A 388 -10.50 13.20 14.66
C LEU A 388 -10.68 11.69 14.82
N ILE A 389 -11.46 11.28 15.82
CA ILE A 389 -11.76 9.86 16.05
C ILE A 389 -13.27 9.70 16.05
N GLN A 390 -13.84 9.14 14.98
CA GLN A 390 -15.24 8.80 14.94
C GLN A 390 -15.48 7.52 15.72
N GLU A 391 -16.21 7.62 16.83
CA GLU A 391 -16.51 6.53 17.76
C GLU A 391 -17.77 5.78 17.35
N ASP A 392 -18.79 6.51 16.93
CA ASP A 392 -20.06 6.02 16.42
C ASP A 392 -20.56 6.94 15.27
N PRO A 393 -21.68 6.61 14.57
CA PRO A 393 -22.16 7.39 13.43
C PRO A 393 -22.43 8.88 13.70
N THR A 394 -22.62 9.25 14.96
CA THR A 394 -23.04 10.62 15.39
C THR A 394 -22.03 11.33 16.28
N THR A 395 -20.96 10.65 16.70
CA THR A 395 -19.99 11.20 17.65
C THR A 395 -18.57 11.15 17.09
N VAL A 396 -17.92 12.30 17.09
CA VAL A 396 -16.50 12.46 16.75
C VAL A 396 -15.77 13.08 17.95
N ARG A 397 -14.78 12.34 18.46
CA ARG A 397 -13.84 12.85 19.45
C ARG A 397 -12.72 13.60 18.74
N VAL A 398 -12.45 14.83 19.18
CA VAL A 398 -11.44 15.73 18.63
C VAL A 398 -10.32 15.87 19.65
N ARG A 399 -9.21 15.20 19.41
CA ARG A 399 -7.99 15.38 20.21
C ARG A 399 -7.21 16.56 19.67
N VAL A 400 -6.88 17.52 20.54
CA VAL A 400 -6.22 18.76 20.16
C VAL A 400 -4.94 18.95 20.97
N VAL A 401 -3.84 19.22 20.30
CA VAL A 401 -2.68 19.84 20.91
C VAL A 401 -2.84 21.35 20.72
N PRO A 402 -3.14 22.09 21.80
CA PRO A 402 -3.40 23.52 21.69
C PRO A 402 -2.09 24.29 21.38
N ASP A 403 -2.24 25.40 20.68
CA ASP A 403 -1.22 26.43 20.65
C ASP A 403 -1.56 27.59 21.62
N HIS A 404 -0.80 28.67 21.59
CA HIS A 404 -0.96 29.81 22.50
C HIS A 404 -2.23 30.63 22.28
N GLU A 405 -2.93 30.46 21.18
CA GLU A 405 -4.20 31.16 20.85
C GLU A 405 -5.44 30.29 21.14
N PHE A 406 -5.29 29.09 21.70
CA PHE A 406 -6.41 28.17 21.94
C PHE A 406 -7.39 28.70 23.01
N GLY A 407 -8.68 28.67 22.72
CA GLY A 407 -9.74 29.08 23.61
C GLY A 407 -11.13 28.69 23.12
N ASP A 408 -12.17 29.15 23.81
CA ASP A 408 -13.58 28.87 23.46
C ASP A 408 -13.92 29.28 22.01
N ALA A 409 -13.38 30.40 21.54
CA ALA A 409 -13.51 30.84 20.15
C ALA A 409 -12.92 29.86 19.12
N THR A 410 -11.89 29.09 19.49
CA THR A 410 -11.31 28.03 18.66
C THR A 410 -12.29 26.87 18.51
N ILE A 411 -12.92 26.47 19.63
CA ILE A 411 -13.91 25.38 19.66
C ILE A 411 -15.16 25.78 18.86
N ASP A 412 -15.66 27.01 19.05
CA ASP A 412 -16.83 27.53 18.34
C ASP A 412 -16.57 27.60 16.83
N SER A 413 -15.40 28.10 16.43
CA SER A 413 -14.98 28.16 15.02
C SER A 413 -14.87 26.78 14.41
N PHE A 414 -14.32 25.83 15.16
CA PHE A 414 -14.21 24.42 14.72
C PHE A 414 -15.60 23.81 14.52
N CYS A 415 -16.48 23.95 15.49
CA CYS A 415 -17.85 23.42 15.42
C CYS A 415 -18.66 24.04 14.28
N ALA A 416 -18.52 25.35 14.04
CA ALA A 416 -19.19 26.03 12.94
C ALA A 416 -18.72 25.49 11.57
N GLN A 417 -17.41 25.44 11.33
CA GLN A 417 -16.87 24.94 10.09
C GLN A 417 -17.11 23.43 9.90
N ALA A 418 -17.05 22.65 10.97
CA ALA A 418 -17.34 21.23 10.93
C ALA A 418 -18.81 20.96 10.54
N ARG A 419 -19.76 21.74 11.07
CA ARG A 419 -21.18 21.65 10.70
C ARG A 419 -21.42 22.02 9.23
N GLU A 420 -20.75 23.05 8.74
CA GLU A 420 -20.85 23.44 7.32
C GLU A 420 -20.47 22.27 6.38
N ILE A 421 -19.46 21.47 6.76
CA ILE A 421 -18.95 20.35 5.94
C ILE A 421 -19.75 19.07 6.17
N MET A 422 -20.04 18.75 7.43
CA MET A 422 -20.58 17.45 7.87
C MET A 422 -22.07 17.49 8.21
N GLY A 423 -22.67 18.69 8.34
CA GLY A 423 -24.06 18.85 8.77
C GLY A 423 -24.23 18.80 10.29
N ASP A 424 -25.48 18.95 10.76
CA ASP A 424 -25.81 19.02 12.19
C ASP A 424 -25.92 17.67 12.90
N GLY A 425 -25.78 16.56 12.13
CA GLY A 425 -25.98 15.21 12.65
C GLY A 425 -24.81 14.64 13.45
N ILE A 426 -23.71 15.41 13.62
CA ILE A 426 -22.49 14.95 14.33
C ILE A 426 -22.22 15.84 15.53
N SER A 427 -21.99 15.23 16.69
CA SER A 427 -21.52 15.86 17.90
C SER A 427 -19.99 15.73 18.05
N PHE A 428 -19.35 16.79 18.57
CA PHE A 428 -17.92 16.84 18.78
C PHE A 428 -17.58 16.86 20.26
N ARG A 429 -16.65 15.96 20.67
CA ARG A 429 -16.11 15.93 22.05
C ARG A 429 -14.63 16.28 22.00
N PHE A 430 -14.25 17.40 22.62
CA PHE A 430 -12.86 17.86 22.64
C PHE A 430 -12.08 17.23 23.80
N GLU A 431 -10.86 16.75 23.48
CA GLU A 431 -9.87 16.23 24.41
C GLU A 431 -8.55 16.96 24.18
N LEU A 432 -8.10 17.74 25.17
CA LEU A 432 -6.81 18.41 25.10
C LEU A 432 -5.70 17.42 25.46
N CYS A 433 -4.61 17.43 24.73
CA CYS A 433 -3.45 16.58 24.95
C CYS A 433 -2.14 17.33 24.65
N ASP A 434 -1.07 16.91 25.29
CA ASP A 434 0.25 17.53 25.08
C ASP A 434 0.87 17.15 23.74
N ARG A 435 0.54 15.97 23.24
CA ARG A 435 0.98 15.47 21.95
C ARG A 435 0.03 14.44 21.37
N ILE A 436 0.00 14.33 20.04
CA ILE A 436 -0.63 13.23 19.32
C ILE A 436 0.47 12.30 18.83
N GLU A 437 0.42 11.04 19.27
CA GLU A 437 1.45 10.07 18.94
C GLU A 437 1.35 9.63 17.48
N ARG A 438 2.51 9.43 16.85
CA ARG A 438 2.58 8.81 15.53
C ARG A 438 2.49 7.30 15.66
N GLU A 439 1.98 6.63 14.64
CA GLU A 439 2.01 5.17 14.56
C GLU A 439 3.45 4.63 14.63
N SER A 440 3.61 3.35 14.95
CA SER A 440 4.91 2.65 14.92
C SER A 440 5.62 2.73 13.56
N SER A 441 4.87 3.01 12.49
CA SER A 441 5.36 3.29 11.14
C SER A 441 5.95 4.68 10.97
N GLY A 442 5.82 5.56 11.97
CA GLY A 442 6.19 6.99 11.91
C GLY A 442 5.14 7.88 11.26
N LYS A 443 4.00 7.31 10.80
CA LYS A 443 2.92 8.05 10.15
C LYS A 443 2.02 8.73 11.17
N TYR A 444 1.51 9.90 10.80
CA TYR A 444 0.48 10.63 11.54
C TYR A 444 -0.89 10.34 10.92
N ARG A 445 -1.87 9.98 11.75
CA ARG A 445 -3.26 9.80 11.30
C ARG A 445 -4.10 10.93 11.86
N PHE A 446 -4.54 11.78 10.96
CA PHE A 446 -5.43 12.89 11.32
C PHE A 446 -6.86 12.40 11.62
N CYS A 447 -7.36 11.45 10.85
CA CYS A 447 -8.71 10.91 10.98
C CYS A 447 -8.67 9.41 11.22
N ILE A 448 -9.50 8.94 12.16
CA ILE A 448 -9.70 7.53 12.48
C ILE A 448 -11.20 7.31 12.60
N SER A 449 -11.79 6.44 11.78
CA SER A 449 -13.20 6.06 11.94
C SER A 449 -13.30 4.60 12.33
N ASN A 450 -13.98 4.33 13.42
CA ASN A 450 -14.34 2.97 13.84
C ASN A 450 -15.62 2.46 13.15
N VAL A 451 -16.33 3.35 12.43
CA VAL A 451 -17.60 3.08 11.75
C VAL A 451 -17.41 2.78 10.27
N ALA A 452 -16.39 3.40 9.65
CA ALA A 452 -16.20 3.32 8.20
C ALA A 452 -15.90 1.90 7.70
N GLY A 453 -15.19 1.09 8.50
CA GLY A 453 -14.83 -0.28 8.14
C GLY A 453 -16.04 -1.17 7.87
N ASP A 454 -17.05 -1.13 8.74
CA ASP A 454 -18.23 -1.99 8.66
C ASP A 454 -19.12 -1.64 7.46
N ARG A 455 -19.25 -0.37 7.15
CA ARG A 455 -20.11 0.10 6.08
C ARG A 455 -19.57 -0.21 4.68
N PHE A 456 -18.27 -0.13 4.50
CA PHE A 456 -17.63 -0.51 3.24
C PHE A 456 -17.55 -2.01 3.02
N SER A 457 -17.81 -2.81 4.05
CA SER A 457 -17.86 -4.28 3.96
C SER A 457 -19.20 -4.79 3.44
N ALA A 458 -20.24 -3.97 3.47
CA ALA A 458 -21.57 -4.34 2.96
C ALA A 458 -21.52 -4.57 1.44
N GLY A 459 -21.96 -5.75 1.00
CA GLY A 459 -22.05 -6.09 -0.42
C GLY A 459 -20.82 -6.78 -1.03
N ILE A 460 -19.68 -6.85 -0.33
CA ILE A 460 -18.54 -7.66 -0.75
C ILE A 460 -18.57 -8.95 0.05
N PRO A 461 -18.71 -10.15 -0.57
CA PRO A 461 -18.69 -11.40 0.16
C PRO A 461 -17.38 -11.53 0.94
N SER A 462 -17.47 -11.49 2.29
CA SER A 462 -16.35 -11.75 3.18
C SER A 462 -16.43 -13.18 3.70
N TYR A 463 -15.28 -13.74 4.03
CA TYR A 463 -15.21 -15.03 4.68
C TYR A 463 -15.75 -14.91 6.12
N ASP A 464 -16.87 -15.59 6.42
CA ASP A 464 -17.36 -15.74 7.79
C ASP A 464 -16.54 -16.84 8.48
N GLY A 465 -15.61 -16.42 9.32
CA GLY A 465 -14.60 -17.25 9.97
C GLY A 465 -15.11 -18.24 11.03
N ARG A 466 -16.36 -18.65 10.98
CA ARG A 466 -16.84 -19.74 11.84
C ARG A 466 -16.30 -21.06 11.31
N ILE A 467 -15.23 -21.52 11.91
CA ILE A 467 -14.84 -22.93 11.88
C ILE A 467 -15.96 -23.68 12.62
N ASP A 468 -16.80 -24.38 11.87
CA ASP A 468 -17.70 -25.35 12.47
C ASP A 468 -16.85 -26.50 13.05
N ASP A 469 -16.67 -26.47 14.36
CA ASP A 469 -15.91 -27.44 15.17
C ASP A 469 -16.63 -28.81 15.26
N ARG A 470 -17.53 -29.10 14.31
CA ARG A 470 -18.36 -30.33 14.31
C ARG A 470 -17.72 -31.54 13.61
N SER A 471 -16.48 -31.43 13.14
CA SER A 471 -15.80 -32.59 12.51
C SER A 471 -14.76 -33.29 13.40
N ALA A 472 -14.70 -32.97 14.72
CA ALA A 472 -13.78 -33.62 15.66
C ALA A 472 -14.46 -34.43 16.74
N SER A 473 -15.74 -34.80 16.59
CA SER A 473 -16.37 -35.78 17.52
C SER A 473 -16.58 -37.11 16.81
N GLY A 474 -15.63 -37.96 17.00
CA GLY A 474 -15.61 -39.37 17.26
C GLY A 474 -16.68 -40.25 16.61
N GLY A 475 -16.27 -40.99 15.63
CA GLY A 475 -16.92 -42.24 15.30
C GLY A 475 -16.65 -43.27 16.39
N GLU A 476 -17.46 -43.33 17.41
CA GLU A 476 -17.61 -44.54 18.20
C GLU A 476 -18.38 -45.57 17.37
N ARG A 477 -17.70 -46.69 17.08
CA ARG A 477 -18.35 -47.92 16.58
C ARG A 477 -19.21 -48.50 17.73
N PRO A 478 -20.46 -48.86 17.52
CA PRO A 478 -21.17 -49.71 18.49
C PRO A 478 -20.59 -51.11 18.38
N THR A 479 -20.04 -51.60 19.49
CA THR A 479 -19.72 -52.98 19.76
C THR A 479 -21.02 -53.77 19.89
N GLY A 480 -20.97 -55.00 19.36
CA GLY A 480 -22.01 -55.90 19.13
C GLY A 480 -22.92 -56.27 20.32
N ASP A 481 -24.07 -56.71 19.95
CA ASP A 481 -24.85 -57.62 20.78
C ASP A 481 -25.19 -58.89 19.99
N SER A 482 -24.85 -59.96 20.68
CA SER A 482 -25.17 -61.34 20.41
C SER A 482 -26.67 -61.54 20.26
N VAL A 483 -27.09 -62.22 19.21
CA VAL A 483 -28.38 -62.94 19.20
C VAL A 483 -28.15 -64.38 18.79
N GLU A 484 -28.68 -65.21 19.67
CA GLU A 484 -28.70 -66.65 19.71
C GLU A 484 -29.26 -67.30 18.44
N ALA A 485 -28.79 -68.52 18.28
CA ALA A 485 -29.29 -69.50 17.33
C ALA A 485 -30.65 -70.05 17.76
N ASP A 486 -31.49 -70.29 16.78
CA ASP A 486 -32.46 -71.45 16.70
C ASP A 486 -32.81 -71.54 15.25
N GLY A 487 -32.63 -72.60 14.55
CA GLY A 487 -33.13 -73.92 14.70
C GLY A 487 -34.06 -74.23 13.52
N GLU A 488 -33.75 -75.26 12.82
CA GLU A 488 -34.66 -76.11 12.02
C GLU A 488 -34.99 -75.69 10.55
N GLY A 489 -34.46 -76.47 9.64
CA GLY A 489 -35.34 -77.41 8.97
C GLY A 489 -35.39 -77.34 7.45
N ARG A 490 -34.68 -78.26 6.85
CA ARG A 490 -34.80 -78.88 5.50
C ARG A 490 -33.94 -78.36 4.42
#